data_bc9267be67dc1dc4f73dc887ddaa3dcd
#
_entry.id   bc9267be67dc1dc4f73dc887ddaa3dcd
#
_cell.length_a   1.000
_cell.length_b   1.000
_cell.length_c   1.000
_cell.angle_alpha   90.00
_cell.angle_beta   90.00
_cell.angle_gamma   90.00
#
_symmetry.space_group_name_H-M   'P 1'
#
loop_
_entity.id
_entity.type
_entity.pdbx_description
1 polymer ?
#
loop_
_entity_poly.entity_id
_entity_poly.type
_entity_poly.pdbx_seq_one_letter_code
_entity_poly.pdbx_strand_id
1 'polypeptide(L)'
;MRTIKETLHEKRKATEDHIRVLQRQGKQGVRYTAMMPDIPFLILGLISDIGWIIHLTAGIIYFRENGFHHVLDYAALLALAGILFGVAYLIYLNKIREKEIATKLQKDLSFGLTAYSGLAGAVIGVVQIVITGVSSALVWIVIGGLLNFAAGLPIDLSFKKGIF
;
A
#
# COMPACT_ATOMS: atom_id res chain seq x y z
N MET A 1 18.93 -27.07 -4.41
CA MET A 1 17.77 -26.15 -4.35
C MET A 1 18.16 -24.97 -3.49
N ARG A 2 18.39 -23.76 -4.05
CA ARG A 2 18.77 -22.59 -3.24
C ARG A 2 17.57 -22.19 -2.39
N THR A 3 17.81 -21.87 -1.12
CA THR A 3 16.74 -21.42 -0.23
C THR A 3 16.26 -20.03 -0.65
N ILE A 4 14.98 -19.72 -0.43
CA ILE A 4 14.40 -18.39 -0.69
C ILE A 4 15.26 -17.30 0.00
N LYS A 5 15.79 -17.60 1.18
CA LYS A 5 16.67 -16.70 1.95
C LYS A 5 17.98 -16.38 1.22
N GLU A 6 18.62 -17.35 0.58
CA GLU A 6 19.84 -17.14 -0.21
C GLU A 6 19.57 -16.30 -1.46
N THR A 7 18.47 -16.57 -2.16
CA THR A 7 18.06 -15.79 -3.33
C THR A 7 17.75 -14.33 -2.97
N LEU A 8 17.09 -14.11 -1.81
CA LEU A 8 16.80 -12.77 -1.28
C LEU A 8 18.08 -12.04 -0.91
N HIS A 9 19.03 -12.73 -0.27
CA HIS A 9 20.31 -12.14 0.11
C HIS A 9 21.17 -11.76 -1.10
N GLU A 10 21.27 -12.62 -2.09
CA GLU A 10 22.01 -12.32 -3.35
C GLU A 10 21.41 -11.13 -4.10
N LYS A 11 20.08 -11.07 -4.19
CA LYS A 11 19.40 -9.94 -4.83
C LYS A 11 19.60 -8.64 -4.05
N ARG A 12 19.55 -8.69 -2.72
CA ARG A 12 19.83 -7.52 -1.86
C ARG A 12 21.25 -7.01 -2.08
N LYS A 13 22.24 -7.89 -2.09
CA LYS A 13 23.65 -7.54 -2.30
C LYS A 13 23.89 -6.91 -3.69
N ALA A 14 23.33 -7.52 -4.75
CA ALA A 14 23.44 -6.98 -6.10
C ALA A 14 22.82 -5.56 -6.20
N THR A 15 21.75 -5.31 -5.47
CA THR A 15 21.08 -4.03 -5.38
C THR A 15 21.91 -2.99 -4.63
N GLU A 16 22.48 -3.35 -3.48
CA GLU A 16 23.34 -2.46 -2.70
C GLU A 16 24.56 -2.03 -3.52
N ASP A 17 25.14 -2.95 -4.29
CA ASP A 17 26.28 -2.65 -5.17
C ASP A 17 25.87 -1.71 -6.31
N HIS A 18 24.69 -1.91 -6.91
CA HIS A 18 24.17 -1.02 -7.93
C HIS A 18 23.90 0.39 -7.38
N ILE A 19 23.33 0.49 -6.18
CA ILE A 19 23.13 1.78 -5.47
C ILE A 19 24.46 2.49 -5.23
N ARG A 20 25.50 1.78 -4.78
CA ARG A 20 26.83 2.36 -4.56
C ARG A 20 27.42 2.93 -5.84
N VAL A 21 27.26 2.22 -6.96
CA VAL A 21 27.72 2.70 -8.27
C VAL A 21 27.00 3.99 -8.67
N LEU A 22 25.68 4.05 -8.51
CA LEU A 22 24.88 5.22 -8.84
C LEU A 22 25.17 6.43 -7.92
N GLN A 23 25.42 6.17 -6.63
CA GLN A 23 25.86 7.21 -5.68
C GLN A 23 27.23 7.80 -6.07
N ARG A 24 28.17 6.97 -6.51
CA ARG A 24 29.47 7.43 -7.01
C ARG A 24 29.35 8.27 -8.28
N GLN A 25 28.30 8.04 -9.07
CA GLN A 25 28.00 8.82 -10.28
C GLN A 25 27.23 10.13 -9.99
N GLY A 26 27.05 10.51 -8.73
CA GLY A 26 26.36 11.75 -8.34
C GLY A 26 24.84 11.73 -8.55
N LYS A 27 24.25 10.59 -8.88
CA LYS A 27 22.79 10.45 -9.03
C LYS A 27 22.15 10.29 -7.65
N GLN A 28 21.68 11.38 -7.09
CA GLN A 28 20.93 11.36 -5.84
C GLN A 28 19.52 10.76 -6.03
N GLY A 29 19.04 10.03 -5.04
CA GLY A 29 17.63 9.58 -4.99
C GLY A 29 17.39 8.09 -5.22
N VAL A 30 18.42 7.30 -5.42
CA VAL A 30 18.33 5.91 -5.87
C VAL A 30 18.12 4.88 -4.76
N ARG A 31 17.95 5.30 -3.52
CA ARG A 31 18.17 4.41 -2.34
C ARG A 31 17.19 3.26 -2.13
N TYR A 32 16.04 3.24 -2.77
CA TYR A 32 14.95 2.38 -2.27
C TYR A 32 14.27 1.45 -3.25
N THR A 33 14.60 1.58 -4.50
CA THR A 33 13.84 0.87 -5.52
C THR A 33 14.11 -0.61 -5.59
N ALA A 34 15.18 -1.02 -4.99
CA ALA A 34 15.69 -2.35 -5.21
C ALA A 34 15.90 -3.17 -3.94
N MET A 35 15.57 -2.65 -2.76
CA MET A 35 15.60 -3.46 -1.56
C MET A 35 14.42 -4.43 -1.57
N MET A 36 14.71 -5.71 -1.65
CA MET A 36 13.71 -6.72 -1.33
C MET A 36 13.42 -6.62 0.16
N PRO A 37 12.16 -6.53 0.55
CA PRO A 37 11.79 -6.51 1.94
C PRO A 37 12.26 -7.80 2.63
N ASP A 38 12.74 -7.67 3.85
CA ASP A 38 12.93 -8.81 4.72
C ASP A 38 11.60 -9.55 4.92
N ILE A 39 11.65 -10.83 5.32
CA ILE A 39 10.45 -11.68 5.51
C ILE A 39 9.32 -10.96 6.27
N PRO A 40 9.57 -10.22 7.37
CA PRO A 40 8.52 -9.46 8.07
C PRO A 40 7.78 -8.46 7.17
N PHE A 41 8.49 -7.78 6.27
CA PHE A 41 7.87 -6.83 5.33
C PHE A 41 7.08 -7.51 4.23
N LEU A 42 7.51 -8.68 3.79
CA LEU A 42 6.73 -9.48 2.86
C LEU A 42 5.39 -9.88 3.49
N ILE A 43 5.41 -10.28 4.76
CA ILE A 43 4.20 -10.63 5.52
C ILE A 43 3.31 -9.39 5.69
N LEU A 44 3.86 -8.25 6.11
CA LEU A 44 3.11 -7.01 6.22
C LEU A 44 2.54 -6.57 4.87
N GLY A 45 3.30 -6.71 3.78
CA GLY A 45 2.82 -6.46 2.43
C GLY A 45 1.62 -7.32 2.07
N LEU A 46 1.70 -8.63 2.32
CA LEU A 46 0.58 -9.56 2.08
C LEU A 46 -0.65 -9.21 2.92
N ILE A 47 -0.48 -8.86 4.19
CA ILE A 47 -1.60 -8.46 5.07
C ILE A 47 -2.23 -7.16 4.54
N SER A 48 -1.41 -6.18 4.13
CA SER A 48 -1.89 -4.94 3.52
C SER A 48 -2.64 -5.22 2.22
N ASP A 49 -2.13 -6.13 1.37
CA ASP A 49 -2.78 -6.51 0.12
C ASP A 49 -4.13 -7.19 0.36
N ILE A 50 -4.21 -8.11 1.31
CA ILE A 50 -5.48 -8.71 1.72
C ILE A 50 -6.43 -7.62 2.24
N GLY A 51 -5.93 -6.70 3.05
CA GLY A 51 -6.72 -5.60 3.61
C GLY A 51 -7.37 -4.73 2.53
N TRP A 52 -6.60 -4.24 1.56
CA TRP A 52 -7.15 -3.38 0.50
C TRP A 52 -8.08 -4.15 -0.45
N ILE A 53 -7.81 -5.44 -0.73
CA ILE A 53 -8.72 -6.28 -1.54
C ILE A 53 -10.07 -6.42 -0.85
N ILE A 54 -10.08 -6.75 0.45
CA ILE A 54 -11.32 -6.85 1.25
C ILE A 54 -12.06 -5.51 1.21
N HIS A 55 -11.35 -4.40 1.48
CA HIS A 55 -11.93 -3.07 1.51
C HIS A 55 -12.60 -2.69 0.18
N LEU A 56 -11.90 -2.88 -0.94
CA LEU A 56 -12.42 -2.60 -2.27
C LEU A 56 -13.62 -3.48 -2.62
N THR A 57 -13.52 -4.78 -2.37
CA THR A 57 -14.61 -5.71 -2.67
C THR A 57 -15.86 -5.36 -1.87
N ALA A 58 -15.71 -5.13 -0.57
CA ALA A 58 -16.82 -4.74 0.29
C ALA A 58 -17.40 -3.37 -0.10
N GLY A 59 -16.57 -2.42 -0.49
CA GLY A 59 -17.00 -1.12 -0.99
C GLY A 59 -17.83 -1.23 -2.28
N ILE A 60 -17.40 -2.04 -3.23
CA ILE A 60 -18.16 -2.30 -4.46
C ILE A 60 -19.52 -2.94 -4.13
N ILE A 61 -19.55 -3.92 -3.23
CA ILE A 61 -20.81 -4.56 -2.79
C ILE A 61 -21.72 -3.52 -2.15
N TYR A 62 -21.19 -2.70 -1.22
CA TYR A 62 -21.95 -1.65 -0.53
C TYR A 62 -22.59 -0.69 -1.52
N PHE A 63 -21.85 -0.14 -2.48
CA PHE A 63 -22.37 0.81 -3.46
C PHE A 63 -23.35 0.16 -4.44
N ARG A 64 -23.16 -1.10 -4.78
CA ARG A 64 -24.12 -1.84 -5.62
C ARG A 64 -25.46 -2.04 -4.94
N GLU A 65 -25.47 -2.28 -3.61
CA GLU A 65 -26.68 -2.56 -2.84
C GLU A 65 -27.39 -1.28 -2.41
N ASN A 66 -26.63 -0.25 -2.01
CA ASN A 66 -27.19 0.94 -1.39
C ASN A 66 -27.20 2.19 -2.30
N GLY A 67 -26.41 2.20 -3.36
CA GLY A 67 -26.26 3.38 -4.22
C GLY A 67 -25.51 4.53 -3.55
N PHE A 68 -25.76 5.76 -4.02
CA PHE A 68 -25.13 6.98 -3.52
C PHE A 68 -26.22 7.95 -3.04
N HIS A 69 -26.44 8.01 -1.74
CA HIS A 69 -27.50 8.81 -1.14
C HIS A 69 -27.00 9.87 -0.17
N HIS A 70 -25.79 9.71 0.38
CA HIS A 70 -25.23 10.60 1.38
C HIS A 70 -23.86 11.14 0.97
N VAL A 71 -23.48 12.29 1.53
CA VAL A 71 -22.14 12.87 1.31
C VAL A 71 -21.04 11.91 1.72
N LEU A 72 -21.28 11.07 2.74
CA LEU A 72 -20.33 10.04 3.18
C LEU A 72 -20.07 8.96 2.12
N ASP A 73 -21.03 8.67 1.25
CA ASP A 73 -20.84 7.71 0.16
C ASP A 73 -19.81 8.21 -0.84
N TYR A 74 -19.83 9.51 -1.15
CA TYR A 74 -18.80 10.12 -2.00
C TYR A 74 -17.43 10.17 -1.33
N ALA A 75 -17.39 10.42 0.00
CA ALA A 75 -16.15 10.37 0.76
C ALA A 75 -15.57 8.93 0.80
N ALA A 76 -16.42 7.92 0.97
CA ALA A 76 -16.02 6.51 0.89
C ALA A 76 -15.51 6.16 -0.52
N LEU A 77 -16.16 6.64 -1.57
CA LEU A 77 -15.70 6.46 -2.96
C LEU A 77 -14.32 7.08 -3.18
N LEU A 78 -14.06 8.27 -2.63
CA LEU A 78 -12.75 8.91 -2.70
C LEU A 78 -11.68 8.10 -1.97
N ALA A 79 -12.00 7.51 -0.82
CA ALA A 79 -11.09 6.62 -0.11
C ALA A 79 -10.76 5.36 -0.94
N LEU A 80 -11.77 4.74 -1.56
CA LEU A 80 -11.56 3.61 -2.48
C LEU A 80 -10.71 4.00 -3.69
N ALA A 81 -10.99 5.15 -4.29
CA ALA A 81 -10.20 5.67 -5.41
C ALA A 81 -8.74 5.93 -5.00
N GLY A 82 -8.50 6.43 -3.79
CA GLY A 82 -7.16 6.60 -3.23
C GLY A 82 -6.39 5.29 -3.11
N ILE A 83 -7.04 4.22 -2.65
CA ILE A 83 -6.44 2.88 -2.60
C ILE A 83 -6.10 2.39 -4.01
N LEU A 84 -7.06 2.45 -4.94
CA LEU A 84 -6.85 2.02 -6.33
C LEU A 84 -5.71 2.79 -7.01
N PHE A 85 -5.67 4.11 -6.81
CA PHE A 85 -4.61 4.94 -7.34
C PHE A 85 -3.25 4.58 -6.73
N GLY A 86 -3.18 4.38 -5.41
CA GLY A 86 -1.96 3.96 -4.73
C GLY A 86 -1.44 2.63 -5.24
N VAL A 87 -2.31 1.62 -5.39
CA VAL A 87 -1.96 0.31 -5.92
C VAL A 87 -1.54 0.40 -7.40
N ALA A 88 -2.29 1.11 -8.23
CA ALA A 88 -1.96 1.30 -9.64
C ALA A 88 -0.60 2.00 -9.81
N TYR A 89 -0.33 2.99 -8.95
CA TYR A 89 0.94 3.70 -8.96
C TYR A 89 2.10 2.80 -8.51
N LEU A 90 1.90 1.92 -7.52
CA LEU A 90 2.90 0.91 -7.14
C LEU A 90 3.21 -0.06 -8.28
N ILE A 91 2.18 -0.54 -8.99
CA ILE A 91 2.36 -1.41 -10.15
C ILE A 91 3.14 -0.69 -11.26
N TYR A 92 2.78 0.57 -11.53
CA TYR A 92 3.48 1.41 -12.49
C TYR A 92 4.96 1.58 -12.11
N LEU A 93 5.27 1.93 -10.85
CA LEU A 93 6.64 2.07 -10.37
C LEU A 93 7.42 0.75 -10.48
N ASN A 94 6.80 -0.38 -10.22
CA ASN A 94 7.44 -1.68 -10.37
C ASN A 94 7.77 -2.02 -11.84
N LYS A 95 6.94 -1.59 -12.79
CA LYS A 95 7.22 -1.75 -14.23
C LYS A 95 8.34 -0.84 -14.72
N ILE A 96 8.37 0.42 -14.26
CA ILE A 96 9.44 1.37 -14.61
C ILE A 96 10.76 0.92 -14.00
N ARG A 97 10.73 0.23 -12.86
CA ARG A 97 11.89 -0.25 -12.15
C ARG A 97 12.82 -1.13 -12.98
N GLU A 98 12.32 -1.80 -14.01
CA GLU A 98 13.18 -2.54 -14.97
C GLU A 98 14.00 -1.61 -15.85
N LYS A 99 13.59 -0.33 -15.98
CA LYS A 99 14.20 0.66 -16.88
C LYS A 99 14.79 1.85 -16.15
N GLU A 100 14.11 2.33 -15.10
CA GLU A 100 14.48 3.53 -14.35
C GLU A 100 14.29 3.30 -12.84
N ILE A 101 15.04 4.05 -12.04
CA ILE A 101 14.99 3.92 -10.59
C ILE A 101 13.96 4.91 -10.04
N ALA A 102 12.85 4.40 -9.50
CA ALA A 102 11.87 5.23 -8.83
C ALA A 102 12.45 5.91 -7.58
N THR A 103 12.10 7.15 -7.35
CA THR A 103 12.58 7.92 -6.19
C THR A 103 11.94 7.42 -4.88
N LYS A 104 12.60 7.69 -3.76
CA LYS A 104 12.05 7.42 -2.43
C LYS A 104 10.67 8.06 -2.27
N LEU A 105 10.56 9.34 -2.66
CA LEU A 105 9.32 10.10 -2.56
C LEU A 105 8.15 9.44 -3.30
N GLN A 106 8.41 8.87 -4.48
CA GLN A 106 7.36 8.19 -5.25
C GLN A 106 6.83 6.95 -4.54
N LYS A 107 7.70 6.19 -3.89
CA LYS A 107 7.27 5.01 -3.12
C LYS A 107 6.58 5.39 -1.82
N ASP A 108 7.12 6.35 -1.09
CA ASP A 108 6.50 6.87 0.13
C ASP A 108 5.07 7.36 -0.18
N LEU A 109 4.90 8.11 -1.28
CA LEU A 109 3.59 8.60 -1.70
C LEU A 109 2.62 7.45 -1.98
N SER A 110 3.07 6.40 -2.65
CA SER A 110 2.23 5.26 -3.01
C SER A 110 1.78 4.45 -1.80
N PHE A 111 2.71 4.07 -0.93
CA PHE A 111 2.39 3.33 0.30
C PHE A 111 1.57 4.17 1.27
N GLY A 112 1.95 5.43 1.46
CA GLY A 112 1.20 6.37 2.30
C GLY A 112 -0.22 6.54 1.78
N LEU A 113 -0.39 6.80 0.49
CA LEU A 113 -1.71 6.98 -0.11
C LEU A 113 -2.61 5.77 0.11
N THR A 114 -2.10 4.55 -0.12
CA THR A 114 -2.86 3.32 0.08
C THR A 114 -3.23 3.11 1.55
N ALA A 115 -2.28 3.26 2.47
CA ALA A 115 -2.51 3.04 3.90
C ALA A 115 -3.49 4.08 4.49
N TYR A 116 -3.26 5.37 4.24
CA TYR A 116 -4.13 6.44 4.78
C TYR A 116 -5.51 6.45 4.14
N SER A 117 -5.64 6.09 2.87
CA SER A 117 -6.95 5.90 2.23
C SER A 117 -7.70 4.72 2.87
N GLY A 118 -7.02 3.64 3.23
CA GLY A 118 -7.60 2.54 3.98
C GLY A 118 -8.13 2.97 5.35
N LEU A 119 -7.34 3.77 6.09
CA LEU A 119 -7.79 4.35 7.35
C LEU A 119 -8.99 5.26 7.18
N ALA A 120 -8.94 6.17 6.20
CA ALA A 120 -10.05 7.08 5.91
C ALA A 120 -11.35 6.31 5.60
N GLY A 121 -11.25 5.27 4.75
CA GLY A 121 -12.38 4.41 4.43
C GLY A 121 -12.92 3.65 5.66
N ALA A 122 -12.04 3.18 6.54
CA ALA A 122 -12.46 2.53 7.78
C ALA A 122 -13.22 3.51 8.72
N VAL A 123 -12.70 4.73 8.89
CA VAL A 123 -13.35 5.76 9.72
C VAL A 123 -14.72 6.13 9.14
N ILE A 124 -14.80 6.35 7.84
CA ILE A 124 -16.07 6.63 7.14
C ILE A 124 -17.04 5.46 7.31
N GLY A 125 -16.57 4.23 7.17
CA GLY A 125 -17.37 3.03 7.38
C GLY A 125 -17.96 2.94 8.80
N VAL A 126 -17.15 3.27 9.82
CA VAL A 126 -17.65 3.34 11.20
C VAL A 126 -18.74 4.41 11.35
N VAL A 127 -18.54 5.60 10.80
CA VAL A 127 -19.53 6.68 10.84
C VAL A 127 -20.81 6.26 10.11
N GLN A 128 -20.71 5.60 8.97
CA GLN A 128 -21.86 5.08 8.24
C GLN A 128 -22.61 4.03 9.06
N ILE A 129 -21.91 3.10 9.74
CA ILE A 129 -22.54 2.13 10.64
C ILE A 129 -23.37 2.82 11.73
N VAL A 130 -22.85 3.90 12.30
CA VAL A 130 -23.55 4.67 13.35
C VAL A 130 -24.81 5.35 12.80
N ILE A 131 -24.77 5.85 11.57
CA ILE A 131 -25.87 6.61 10.96
C ILE A 131 -26.92 5.70 10.33
N THR A 132 -26.48 4.69 9.56
CA THR A 132 -27.37 3.86 8.74
C THR A 132 -27.65 2.48 9.32
N GLY A 133 -26.94 2.11 10.37
CA GLY A 133 -26.98 0.77 10.96
C GLY A 133 -25.89 -0.16 10.42
N VAL A 134 -25.79 -1.31 11.06
CA VAL A 134 -24.76 -2.32 10.74
C VAL A 134 -25.16 -3.08 9.47
N SER A 135 -24.31 -3.05 8.47
CA SER A 135 -24.36 -3.98 7.33
C SER A 135 -23.07 -4.80 7.24
N SER A 136 -23.15 -6.00 6.69
CA SER A 136 -21.97 -6.86 6.53
C SER A 136 -20.91 -6.19 5.66
N ALA A 137 -21.30 -5.50 4.60
CA ALA A 137 -20.38 -4.78 3.70
C ALA A 137 -19.63 -3.66 4.45
N LEU A 138 -20.31 -2.86 5.28
CA LEU A 138 -19.67 -1.82 6.09
C LEU A 138 -18.67 -2.40 7.10
N VAL A 139 -19.01 -3.52 7.75
CA VAL A 139 -18.08 -4.20 8.67
C VAL A 139 -16.81 -4.64 7.93
N TRP A 140 -16.92 -5.20 6.74
CA TRP A 140 -15.77 -5.61 5.96
C TRP A 140 -14.97 -4.42 5.40
N ILE A 141 -15.62 -3.30 5.07
CA ILE A 141 -14.92 -2.04 4.74
C ILE A 141 -14.03 -1.61 5.90
N VAL A 142 -14.56 -1.61 7.12
CA VAL A 142 -13.80 -1.23 8.32
C VAL A 142 -12.64 -2.19 8.57
N ILE A 143 -12.90 -3.49 8.56
CA ILE A 143 -11.86 -4.51 8.78
C ILE A 143 -10.76 -4.41 7.73
N GLY A 144 -11.13 -4.37 6.45
CA GLY A 144 -10.18 -4.29 5.35
C GLY A 144 -9.34 -3.01 5.39
N GLY A 145 -9.97 -1.87 5.69
CA GLY A 145 -9.27 -0.58 5.82
C GLY A 145 -8.29 -0.55 6.99
N LEU A 146 -8.68 -1.11 8.15
CA LEU A 146 -7.80 -1.21 9.32
C LEU A 146 -6.63 -2.17 9.08
N LEU A 147 -6.86 -3.31 8.45
CA LEU A 147 -5.80 -4.25 8.09
C LEU A 147 -4.79 -3.61 7.12
N ASN A 148 -5.29 -2.95 6.09
CA ASN A 148 -4.45 -2.24 5.14
C ASN A 148 -3.61 -1.15 5.84
N PHE A 149 -4.22 -0.34 6.69
CA PHE A 149 -3.53 0.72 7.43
C PHE A 149 -2.50 0.14 8.42
N ALA A 150 -2.90 -0.81 9.26
CA ALA A 150 -2.04 -1.39 10.30
C ALA A 150 -0.81 -2.09 9.72
N ALA A 151 -0.94 -2.72 8.55
CA ALA A 151 0.18 -3.36 7.88
C ALA A 151 0.96 -2.41 6.96
N GLY A 152 0.28 -1.47 6.31
CA GLY A 152 0.90 -0.48 5.41
C GLY A 152 1.69 0.61 6.13
N LEU A 153 1.22 1.05 7.30
CA LEU A 153 1.88 2.10 8.09
C LEU A 153 3.33 1.76 8.49
N PRO A 154 3.65 0.58 9.04
CA PRO A 154 5.03 0.21 9.34
C PRO A 154 5.92 0.22 8.10
N ILE A 155 5.39 -0.17 6.94
CA ILE A 155 6.12 -0.14 5.67
C ILE A 155 6.43 1.30 5.28
N ASP A 156 5.42 2.18 5.27
CA ASP A 156 5.57 3.61 4.96
C ASP A 156 6.57 4.30 5.89
N LEU A 157 6.44 4.09 7.21
CA LEU A 157 7.35 4.66 8.21
C LEU A 157 8.79 4.16 8.05
N SER A 158 8.97 2.91 7.66
CA SER A 158 10.29 2.32 7.44
C SER A 158 10.98 2.94 6.22
N PHE A 159 10.24 3.22 5.16
CA PHE A 159 10.74 3.98 4.03
C PHE A 159 11.12 5.42 4.42
N LYS A 160 10.29 6.11 5.20
CA LYS A 160 10.55 7.49 5.66
C LYS A 160 11.80 7.57 6.55
N LYS A 161 11.99 6.61 7.45
CA LYS A 161 13.16 6.55 8.34
C LYS A 161 14.43 6.08 7.65
N GLY A 162 14.38 5.63 6.42
CA GLY A 162 15.54 5.13 5.69
C GLY A 162 16.11 3.83 6.26
N ILE A 163 15.25 3.02 6.87
CA ILE A 163 15.62 1.72 7.44
C ILE A 163 15.88 0.68 6.32
N PHE A 164 15.49 1.01 5.09
CA PHE A 164 15.68 0.20 3.88
C PHE A 164 16.35 0.98 2.77
#